data_ea563da1a86d6eb8fdc9417a36ea6ecb
#
_entry.id   ea563da1a86d6eb8fdc9417a36ea6ecb
#
_cell.length_a   1.000
_cell.length_b   1.000
_cell.length_c   1.000
_cell.angle_alpha   90.00
_cell.angle_beta   90.00
_cell.angle_gamma   90.00
#
_symmetry.space_group_name_H-M   'P 1'
#
loop_
_entity.id
_entity.type
_entity.pdbx_description
1 polymer ?
#
loop_
_entity_poly.entity_id
_entity_poly.type
_entity_poly.pdbx_seq_one_letter_code
_entity_poly.pdbx_strand_id
1 'polypeptide(L)'
;MTEVTASYDRRTVDSPNPVVRYAHRSRIKTSTSLASRFLPDGGRLVDFGAGTGTFLSNFLKLRPDASACAIEPYQEILDPDIDQVAALADVDADSVDVITSLEVCEHLTDDELDSFLADSARALKADGRLIVTVPIMYGLTLPVKEGSRLLLYRNGSQYSAGEMARAVAGRPIERTDKRKKSHKGFDFRWLRRQVERRFVIVEERTSPFAALPWWLNSQAMMIARRR
;
A
#
# COMPACT_ATOMS: atom_id res chain seq x y z
N MET A 1 -17.78 4.48 -15.39
CA MET A 1 -17.22 3.60 -14.33
C MET A 1 -17.08 2.21 -14.94
N THR A 2 -15.86 1.70 -15.06
CA THR A 2 -15.63 0.34 -15.55
C THR A 2 -16.11 -0.68 -14.50
N GLU A 3 -16.50 -1.90 -14.91
CA GLU A 3 -16.95 -2.98 -14.00
C GLU A 3 -15.90 -3.31 -12.90
N VAL A 4 -14.64 -3.13 -13.21
CA VAL A 4 -13.51 -3.37 -12.28
C VAL A 4 -13.53 -2.35 -11.14
N THR A 5 -13.72 -1.07 -11.43
CA THR A 5 -13.80 0.03 -10.46
C THR A 5 -15.00 -0.16 -9.52
N ALA A 6 -16.18 -0.44 -10.07
CA ALA A 6 -17.39 -0.70 -9.29
C ALA A 6 -17.27 -1.96 -8.41
N SER A 7 -16.47 -2.95 -8.82
CA SER A 7 -16.19 -4.17 -8.05
C SER A 7 -15.21 -3.90 -6.88
N TYR A 8 -14.19 -3.06 -7.07
CA TYR A 8 -13.24 -2.70 -6.03
C TYR A 8 -13.90 -1.87 -4.93
N ASP A 9 -14.65 -0.84 -5.30
CA ASP A 9 -15.33 0.06 -4.35
C ASP A 9 -16.35 -0.71 -3.49
N ARG A 10 -17.15 -1.61 -4.08
CA ARG A 10 -18.06 -2.48 -3.31
C ARG A 10 -17.37 -3.39 -2.32
N ARG A 11 -16.13 -3.80 -2.58
CA ARG A 11 -15.36 -4.70 -1.69
C ARG A 11 -14.58 -3.96 -0.60
N THR A 12 -14.35 -2.68 -0.76
CA THR A 12 -13.50 -1.86 0.12
C THR A 12 -14.27 -0.71 0.75
N VAL A 13 -14.54 0.34 -0.02
CA VAL A 13 -15.17 1.59 0.47
C VAL A 13 -16.60 1.35 0.93
N ASP A 14 -17.37 0.61 0.12
CA ASP A 14 -18.79 0.31 0.31
C ASP A 14 -19.03 -1.11 0.83
N SER A 15 -17.99 -1.74 1.39
CA SER A 15 -18.12 -3.09 1.95
C SER A 15 -19.27 -3.16 2.97
N PRO A 16 -20.14 -4.18 2.92
CA PRO A 16 -21.15 -4.40 3.94
C PRO A 16 -20.55 -4.66 5.34
N ASN A 17 -19.28 -5.08 5.39
CA ASN A 17 -18.59 -5.33 6.64
C ASN A 17 -18.06 -4.02 7.26
N PRO A 18 -18.57 -3.59 8.44
CA PRO A 18 -18.15 -2.37 9.10
C PRO A 18 -16.65 -2.37 9.49
N VAL A 19 -16.09 -3.53 9.79
CA VAL A 19 -14.65 -3.67 10.12
C VAL A 19 -13.78 -3.41 8.89
N VAL A 20 -14.18 -3.92 7.72
CA VAL A 20 -13.47 -3.68 6.46
C VAL A 20 -13.54 -2.18 6.09
N ARG A 21 -14.73 -1.57 6.18
CA ARG A 21 -14.88 -0.13 5.94
C ARG A 21 -14.04 0.71 6.90
N TYR A 22 -14.04 0.37 8.19
CA TYR A 22 -13.23 1.07 9.18
C TYR A 22 -11.73 0.96 8.87
N ALA A 23 -11.24 -0.25 8.59
CA ALA A 23 -9.84 -0.48 8.25
C ALA A 23 -9.43 0.30 6.99
N HIS A 24 -10.28 0.31 5.94
CA HIS A 24 -10.04 1.05 4.72
C HIS A 24 -10.00 2.57 4.94
N ARG A 25 -11.00 3.13 5.65
CA ARG A 25 -11.05 4.57 5.99
C ARG A 25 -9.87 4.99 6.87
N SER A 26 -9.52 4.17 7.86
CA SER A 26 -8.36 4.40 8.72
C SER A 26 -7.06 4.44 7.91
N ARG A 27 -6.91 3.54 6.95
CA ARG A 27 -5.77 3.51 6.02
C ARG A 27 -5.65 4.79 5.22
N ILE A 28 -6.71 5.17 4.49
CA ILE A 28 -6.70 6.39 3.66
C ILE A 28 -6.38 7.61 4.53
N LYS A 29 -7.07 7.77 5.67
CA LYS A 29 -6.83 8.88 6.60
C LYS A 29 -5.38 8.93 7.08
N THR A 30 -4.82 7.78 7.45
CA THR A 30 -3.43 7.71 7.95
C THR A 30 -2.44 7.99 6.83
N SER A 31 -2.62 7.41 5.64
CA SER A 31 -1.75 7.65 4.48
C SER A 31 -1.80 9.11 4.04
N THR A 32 -2.99 9.72 4.00
CA THR A 32 -3.15 11.16 3.69
C THR A 32 -2.45 12.04 4.72
N SER A 33 -2.62 11.74 6.01
CA SER A 33 -1.96 12.48 7.08
C SER A 33 -0.43 12.36 7.01
N LEU A 34 0.08 11.17 6.71
CA LEU A 34 1.51 10.94 6.55
C LEU A 34 2.06 11.67 5.33
N ALA A 35 1.39 11.55 4.17
CA ALA A 35 1.80 12.26 2.97
C ALA A 35 1.81 13.78 3.19
N SER A 36 0.75 14.33 3.81
CA SER A 36 0.68 15.77 4.13
C SER A 36 1.78 16.24 5.09
N ARG A 37 2.19 15.40 6.04
CA ARG A 37 3.23 15.74 7.02
C ARG A 37 4.60 15.93 6.37
N PHE A 38 4.88 15.17 5.31
CA PHE A 38 6.19 15.18 4.65
C PHE A 38 6.21 15.97 3.35
N LEU A 39 5.05 16.40 2.84
CA LEU A 39 4.97 17.20 1.65
C LEU A 39 5.12 18.69 2.00
N PRO A 40 6.13 19.39 1.48
CA PRO A 40 6.24 20.86 1.64
C PRO A 40 5.09 21.57 0.93
N ASP A 41 4.94 22.87 1.19
CA ASP A 41 3.97 23.70 0.46
C ASP A 41 4.35 23.78 -1.03
N GLY A 42 3.36 23.59 -1.90
CA GLY A 42 3.57 23.47 -3.35
C GLY A 42 4.33 22.19 -3.78
N GLY A 43 4.47 21.22 -2.87
CA GLY A 43 5.23 19.99 -3.13
C GLY A 43 4.59 19.05 -4.13
N ARG A 44 5.39 18.11 -4.65
CA ARG A 44 4.97 17.08 -5.63
C ARG A 44 4.82 15.72 -4.98
N LEU A 45 3.62 15.13 -5.09
CA LEU A 45 3.28 13.78 -4.68
C LEU A 45 3.16 12.87 -5.89
N VAL A 46 3.77 11.69 -5.84
CA VAL A 46 3.59 10.62 -6.83
C VAL A 46 3.01 9.39 -6.13
N ASP A 47 1.93 8.83 -6.67
CA ASP A 47 1.33 7.59 -6.16
C ASP A 47 1.54 6.43 -7.13
N PHE A 48 2.30 5.43 -6.70
CA PHE A 48 2.60 4.24 -7.48
C PHE A 48 1.55 3.15 -7.25
N GLY A 49 0.84 2.77 -8.31
CA GLY A 49 -0.33 1.90 -8.27
C GLY A 49 -1.56 2.66 -7.78
N ALA A 50 -1.80 3.84 -8.36
CA ALA A 50 -2.83 4.78 -7.92
C ALA A 50 -4.27 4.24 -8.05
N GLY A 51 -4.47 3.16 -8.80
CA GLY A 51 -5.78 2.57 -9.03
C GLY A 51 -6.74 3.59 -9.64
N THR A 52 -7.85 3.85 -8.98
CA THR A 52 -8.85 4.83 -9.44
C THR A 52 -8.47 6.30 -9.18
N GLY A 53 -7.30 6.56 -8.61
CA GLY A 53 -6.89 7.92 -8.21
C GLY A 53 -7.60 8.46 -6.95
N THR A 54 -8.46 7.67 -6.31
CA THR A 54 -9.27 8.12 -5.16
C THR A 54 -8.43 8.69 -4.03
N PHE A 55 -7.26 8.11 -3.76
CA PHE A 55 -6.34 8.64 -2.75
C PHE A 55 -5.84 10.03 -3.13
N LEU A 56 -5.35 10.20 -4.36
CA LEU A 56 -4.82 11.48 -4.85
C LEU A 56 -5.90 12.56 -4.90
N SER A 57 -7.10 12.25 -5.44
CA SER A 57 -8.23 13.19 -5.45
C SER A 57 -8.64 13.66 -4.04
N ASN A 58 -8.63 12.76 -3.06
CA ASN A 58 -8.90 13.14 -1.68
C ASN A 58 -7.74 13.93 -1.06
N PHE A 59 -6.51 13.61 -1.44
CA PHE A 59 -5.32 14.32 -1.00
C PHE A 59 -5.31 15.76 -1.49
N LEU A 60 -5.57 16.00 -2.79
CA LEU A 60 -5.61 17.34 -3.40
C LEU A 60 -6.71 18.23 -2.81
N LYS A 61 -7.85 17.67 -2.39
CA LYS A 61 -8.88 18.43 -1.64
C LYS A 61 -8.37 19.00 -0.31
N LEU A 62 -7.41 18.33 0.32
CA LEU A 62 -6.81 18.76 1.59
C LEU A 62 -5.54 19.60 1.37
N ARG A 63 -4.86 19.40 0.26
CA ARG A 63 -3.63 20.08 -0.13
C ARG A 63 -3.77 20.61 -1.58
N PRO A 64 -4.62 21.63 -1.79
CA PRO A 64 -4.84 22.21 -3.13
C PRO A 64 -3.62 22.96 -3.67
N ASP A 65 -2.64 23.19 -2.83
CA ASP A 65 -1.33 23.75 -3.18
C ASP A 65 -0.38 22.72 -3.81
N ALA A 66 -0.64 21.41 -3.62
CA ALA A 66 0.23 20.33 -4.08
C ALA A 66 -0.02 19.99 -5.56
N SER A 67 1.01 19.42 -6.21
CA SER A 67 0.85 18.71 -7.48
C SER A 67 0.82 17.20 -7.25
N ALA A 68 -0.03 16.51 -8.00
CA ALA A 68 -0.19 15.06 -7.90
C ALA A 68 0.06 14.38 -9.24
N CYS A 69 0.78 13.25 -9.20
CA CYS A 69 1.00 12.40 -10.36
C CYS A 69 0.73 10.93 -9.99
N ALA A 70 0.00 10.26 -10.85
CA ALA A 70 -0.34 8.85 -10.72
C ALA A 70 0.51 7.98 -11.64
N ILE A 71 0.97 6.86 -11.11
CA ILE A 71 1.51 5.75 -11.91
C ILE A 71 0.48 4.63 -11.88
N GLU A 72 -0.28 4.47 -12.95
CA GLU A 72 -1.30 3.44 -13.07
C GLU A 72 -1.40 2.96 -14.53
N PRO A 73 -0.79 1.80 -14.86
CA PRO A 73 -0.72 1.35 -16.25
C PRO A 73 -2.01 0.67 -16.76
N TYR A 74 -2.97 0.35 -15.88
CA TYR A 74 -4.12 -0.49 -16.23
C TYR A 74 -5.43 0.27 -16.40
N GLN A 75 -5.48 1.52 -15.96
CA GLN A 75 -6.69 2.35 -16.08
C GLN A 75 -6.37 3.83 -16.18
N GLU A 76 -7.25 4.56 -16.83
CA GLU A 76 -7.21 6.02 -16.90
C GLU A 76 -7.80 6.64 -15.64
N ILE A 77 -7.15 7.68 -15.15
CA ILE A 77 -7.62 8.50 -14.04
C ILE A 77 -8.34 9.71 -14.61
N LEU A 78 -9.60 9.86 -14.23
CA LEU A 78 -10.50 10.86 -14.82
C LEU A 78 -10.42 12.24 -14.14
N ASP A 79 -9.67 12.36 -13.05
CA ASP A 79 -9.49 13.62 -12.34
C ASP A 79 -8.48 14.51 -13.09
N PRO A 80 -8.89 15.67 -13.63
CA PRO A 80 -8.01 16.52 -14.45
C PRO A 80 -6.88 17.19 -13.67
N ASP A 81 -6.96 17.21 -12.35
CA ASP A 81 -5.94 17.77 -11.47
C ASP A 81 -4.82 16.76 -11.14
N ILE A 82 -4.92 15.55 -11.70
CA ILE A 82 -3.94 14.46 -11.49
C ILE A 82 -3.23 14.17 -12.81
N ASP A 83 -1.95 14.45 -12.88
CA ASP A 83 -1.10 13.99 -13.97
C ASP A 83 -1.00 12.46 -13.93
N GLN A 84 -0.97 11.81 -15.09
CA GLN A 84 -0.74 10.37 -15.18
C GLN A 84 0.43 10.07 -16.11
N VAL A 85 1.36 9.22 -15.65
CA VAL A 85 2.45 8.68 -16.45
C VAL A 85 2.47 7.16 -16.42
N ALA A 86 3.05 6.56 -17.44
CA ALA A 86 3.01 5.10 -17.61
C ALA A 86 3.90 4.37 -16.59
N ALA A 87 5.04 4.93 -16.24
CA ALA A 87 6.00 4.32 -15.35
C ALA A 87 6.72 5.35 -14.48
N LEU A 88 7.19 4.91 -13.31
CA LEU A 88 7.99 5.75 -12.42
C LEU A 88 9.35 6.14 -13.04
N ALA A 89 9.84 5.35 -13.98
CA ALA A 89 11.01 5.66 -14.79
C ALA A 89 10.87 6.95 -15.63
N ASP A 90 9.63 7.31 -15.99
CA ASP A 90 9.30 8.52 -16.77
C ASP A 90 9.27 9.79 -15.90
N VAL A 91 9.32 9.65 -14.60
CA VAL A 91 9.39 10.78 -13.65
C VAL A 91 10.82 11.28 -13.55
N ASP A 92 11.02 12.60 -13.61
CA ASP A 92 12.35 13.20 -13.53
C ASP A 92 13.07 12.87 -12.22
N ALA A 93 14.40 12.76 -12.29
CA ALA A 93 15.22 12.57 -11.11
C ALA A 93 15.16 13.79 -10.18
N ASP A 94 15.26 13.55 -8.86
CA ASP A 94 15.28 14.60 -7.83
C ASP A 94 14.10 15.61 -7.91
N SER A 95 12.92 15.14 -8.40
CA SER A 95 11.77 16.00 -8.67
C SER A 95 10.59 15.82 -7.71
N VAL A 96 10.58 14.74 -6.92
CA VAL A 96 9.43 14.32 -6.11
C VAL A 96 9.71 14.49 -4.62
N ASP A 97 8.76 15.09 -3.90
CA ASP A 97 8.86 15.27 -2.45
C ASP A 97 8.36 14.05 -1.69
N VAL A 98 7.26 13.44 -2.16
CA VAL A 98 6.69 12.24 -1.55
C VAL A 98 6.28 11.24 -2.63
N ILE A 99 6.73 10.00 -2.49
CA ILE A 99 6.22 8.86 -3.26
C ILE A 99 5.40 7.99 -2.31
N THR A 100 4.17 7.65 -2.72
CA THR A 100 3.33 6.68 -2.02
C THR A 100 3.20 5.40 -2.84
N SER A 101 3.06 4.25 -2.15
CA SER A 101 2.67 2.96 -2.72
C SER A 101 1.77 2.26 -1.71
N LEU A 102 0.46 2.28 -1.98
CA LEU A 102 -0.56 1.91 -1.01
C LEU A 102 -1.20 0.57 -1.38
N GLU A 103 -0.78 -0.52 -0.74
CA GLU A 103 -1.25 -1.90 -0.99
C GLU A 103 -0.91 -2.38 -2.42
N VAL A 104 0.30 -2.10 -2.87
CA VAL A 104 0.79 -2.46 -4.22
C VAL A 104 2.00 -3.39 -4.15
N CYS A 105 2.96 -3.09 -3.26
CA CYS A 105 4.24 -3.81 -3.22
C CYS A 105 4.11 -5.32 -2.98
N GLU A 106 3.03 -5.77 -2.34
CA GLU A 106 2.74 -7.18 -2.16
C GLU A 106 2.35 -7.90 -3.46
N HIS A 107 2.01 -7.19 -4.50
CA HIS A 107 1.62 -7.74 -5.81
C HIS A 107 2.76 -7.74 -6.82
N LEU A 108 3.84 -7.02 -6.55
CA LEU A 108 4.99 -6.92 -7.44
C LEU A 108 5.82 -8.21 -7.43
N THR A 109 6.36 -8.57 -8.58
CA THR A 109 7.45 -9.55 -8.67
C THR A 109 8.72 -8.98 -8.02
N ASP A 110 9.73 -9.80 -7.81
CA ASP A 110 10.96 -9.33 -7.17
C ASP A 110 11.69 -8.31 -8.05
N ASP A 111 11.66 -8.49 -9.38
CA ASP A 111 12.26 -7.56 -10.35
C ASP A 111 11.48 -6.24 -10.42
N GLU A 112 10.13 -6.31 -10.43
CA GLU A 112 9.28 -5.11 -10.40
C GLU A 112 9.47 -4.32 -9.10
N LEU A 113 9.62 -5.00 -7.97
CA LEU A 113 9.89 -4.36 -6.69
C LEU A 113 11.27 -3.69 -6.67
N ASP A 114 12.30 -4.37 -7.21
CA ASP A 114 13.65 -3.78 -7.27
C ASP A 114 13.68 -2.55 -8.18
N SER A 115 13.00 -2.61 -9.34
CA SER A 115 12.82 -1.48 -10.26
C SER A 115 12.07 -0.33 -9.57
N PHE A 116 10.92 -0.61 -8.91
CA PHE A 116 10.17 0.39 -8.16
C PHE A 116 11.04 1.09 -7.10
N LEU A 117 11.81 0.34 -6.33
CA LEU A 117 12.68 0.91 -5.29
C LEU A 117 13.84 1.72 -5.90
N ALA A 118 14.40 1.28 -7.03
CA ALA A 118 15.46 2.00 -7.74
C ALA A 118 14.95 3.33 -8.31
N ASP A 119 13.82 3.30 -9.02
CA ASP A 119 13.21 4.50 -9.62
C ASP A 119 12.71 5.46 -8.55
N SER A 120 12.15 4.95 -7.43
CA SER A 120 11.78 5.77 -6.29
C SER A 120 12.99 6.50 -5.69
N ALA A 121 14.13 5.81 -5.54
CA ALA A 121 15.34 6.44 -5.03
C ALA A 121 15.91 7.50 -5.99
N ARG A 122 15.73 7.32 -7.31
CA ARG A 122 16.14 8.27 -8.34
C ARG A 122 15.22 9.51 -8.37
N ALA A 123 13.90 9.30 -8.33
CA ALA A 123 12.91 10.37 -8.48
C ALA A 123 12.77 11.25 -7.24
N LEU A 124 12.98 10.69 -6.03
CA LEU A 124 12.87 11.44 -4.78
C LEU A 124 13.97 12.49 -4.65
N LYS A 125 13.59 13.67 -4.21
CA LYS A 125 14.52 14.71 -3.73
C LYS A 125 15.32 14.21 -2.52
N ALA A 126 16.41 14.90 -2.16
CA ALA A 126 17.27 14.53 -1.03
C ALA A 126 16.49 14.39 0.29
N ASP A 127 15.55 15.31 0.54
CA ASP A 127 14.69 15.31 1.72
C ASP A 127 13.34 14.63 1.49
N GLY A 128 13.17 13.99 0.32
CA GLY A 128 11.93 13.31 -0.05
C GLY A 128 11.66 12.06 0.79
N ARG A 129 10.40 11.60 0.77
CA ARG A 129 9.96 10.41 1.52
C ARG A 129 9.25 9.41 0.62
N LEU A 130 9.62 8.14 0.82
CA LEU A 130 8.87 7.00 0.33
C LEU A 130 7.95 6.51 1.45
N ILE A 131 6.64 6.39 1.16
CA ILE A 131 5.63 5.86 2.07
C ILE A 131 5.05 4.59 1.44
N VAL A 132 5.29 3.46 2.06
CA VAL A 132 4.78 2.16 1.60
C VAL A 132 3.81 1.62 2.64
N THR A 133 2.62 1.19 2.18
CA THR A 133 1.69 0.44 3.02
C THR A 133 1.41 -0.93 2.43
N VAL A 134 1.33 -1.94 3.29
CA VAL A 134 1.09 -3.33 2.89
C VAL A 134 0.29 -4.08 3.94
N PRO A 135 -0.45 -5.14 3.56
CA PRO A 135 -1.20 -5.94 4.51
C PRO A 135 -0.27 -6.78 5.41
N ILE A 136 -0.66 -6.94 6.68
CA ILE A 136 -0.08 -7.94 7.57
C ILE A 136 -0.86 -9.24 7.40
N MET A 137 -0.17 -10.29 6.92
CA MET A 137 -0.75 -11.62 6.67
C MET A 137 -0.26 -12.65 7.70
N TYR A 138 0.11 -12.18 8.89
CA TYR A 138 0.58 -12.96 10.03
C TYR A 138 -0.06 -12.44 11.32
N GLY A 139 0.02 -13.24 12.39
CA GLY A 139 -0.49 -12.85 13.71
C GLY A 139 -1.96 -13.11 13.92
N LEU A 140 -2.51 -12.60 15.02
CA LEU A 140 -3.86 -12.94 15.51
C LEU A 140 -4.98 -12.32 14.65
N THR A 141 -4.69 -11.33 13.83
CA THR A 141 -5.70 -10.74 12.91
C THR A 141 -5.98 -11.61 11.69
N LEU A 142 -5.07 -12.53 11.33
CA LEU A 142 -5.23 -13.38 10.16
C LEU A 142 -6.46 -14.31 10.24
N PRO A 143 -6.71 -15.07 11.33
CA PRO A 143 -7.93 -15.88 11.46
C PRO A 143 -9.22 -15.05 11.32
N VAL A 144 -9.23 -13.82 11.83
CA VAL A 144 -10.39 -12.92 11.70
C VAL A 144 -10.60 -12.50 10.24
N LYS A 145 -9.53 -12.17 9.52
CA LYS A 145 -9.58 -11.86 8.07
C LYS A 145 -10.10 -13.05 7.27
N GLU A 146 -9.55 -14.24 7.47
CA GLU A 146 -9.96 -15.45 6.76
C GLU A 146 -11.37 -15.89 7.14
N GLY A 147 -11.75 -15.82 8.41
CA GLY A 147 -13.11 -16.11 8.87
C GLY A 147 -14.13 -15.15 8.26
N SER A 148 -13.84 -13.84 8.23
CA SER A 148 -14.73 -12.85 7.58
C SER A 148 -14.84 -13.10 6.07
N ARG A 149 -13.75 -13.50 5.41
CA ARG A 149 -13.76 -13.86 3.99
C ARG A 149 -14.63 -15.10 3.72
N LEU A 150 -14.51 -16.14 4.56
CA LEU A 150 -15.31 -17.34 4.46
C LEU A 150 -16.81 -17.05 4.63
N LEU A 151 -17.16 -16.25 5.63
CA LEU A 151 -18.55 -15.90 5.93
C LEU A 151 -19.20 -15.01 4.85
N LEU A 152 -18.46 -14.02 4.32
CA LEU A 152 -19.00 -13.04 3.40
C LEU A 152 -18.98 -13.49 1.93
N TYR A 153 -17.96 -14.24 1.54
CA TYR A 153 -17.76 -14.61 0.14
C TYR A 153 -17.92 -16.12 -0.13
N ARG A 154 -18.20 -16.92 0.90
CA ARG A 154 -18.35 -18.37 0.82
C ARG A 154 -17.18 -19.10 0.14
N ASN A 155 -16.03 -18.47 0.06
CA ASN A 155 -14.79 -19.04 -0.48
C ASN A 155 -14.05 -19.78 0.64
N GLY A 156 -13.61 -20.99 0.37
CA GLY A 156 -12.78 -21.76 1.32
C GLY A 156 -11.52 -21.03 1.77
N SER A 157 -10.97 -21.37 2.92
CA SER A 157 -9.69 -20.82 3.36
C SER A 157 -8.58 -21.20 2.38
N GLN A 158 -7.70 -20.25 2.08
CA GLN A 158 -6.48 -20.50 1.30
C GLN A 158 -5.38 -21.15 2.14
N TYR A 159 -5.57 -21.21 3.47
CA TYR A 159 -4.61 -21.75 4.41
C TYR A 159 -5.05 -23.14 4.89
N SER A 160 -4.14 -24.10 4.90
CA SER A 160 -4.32 -25.33 5.68
C SER A 160 -4.27 -25.01 7.18
N ALA A 161 -4.75 -25.92 8.02
CA ALA A 161 -4.70 -25.74 9.48
C ALA A 161 -3.26 -25.51 10.00
N GLY A 162 -2.30 -26.27 9.45
CA GLY A 162 -0.89 -26.12 9.79
C GLY A 162 -0.29 -24.79 9.36
N GLU A 163 -0.60 -24.32 8.15
CA GLU A 163 -0.17 -22.99 7.67
C GLU A 163 -0.79 -21.87 8.50
N MET A 164 -2.08 -21.99 8.84
CA MET A 164 -2.75 -21.02 9.70
C MET A 164 -2.08 -20.92 11.07
N ALA A 165 -1.80 -22.06 11.73
CA ALA A 165 -1.12 -22.10 13.02
C ALA A 165 0.28 -21.46 12.94
N ARG A 166 1.04 -21.77 11.87
CA ARG A 166 2.36 -21.16 11.64
C ARG A 166 2.26 -19.65 11.42
N ALA A 167 1.32 -19.20 10.58
CA ALA A 167 1.14 -17.78 10.28
C ALA A 167 0.69 -16.99 11.52
N VAL A 168 -0.22 -17.55 12.34
CA VAL A 168 -0.62 -16.94 13.62
C VAL A 168 0.56 -16.82 14.57
N ALA A 169 1.43 -17.84 14.62
CA ALA A 169 2.67 -17.79 15.40
C ALA A 169 3.77 -16.90 14.80
N GLY A 170 3.47 -16.16 13.71
CA GLY A 170 4.43 -15.28 13.03
C GLY A 170 5.54 -16.01 12.27
N ARG A 171 5.39 -17.32 12.06
CA ARG A 171 6.37 -18.14 11.33
C ARG A 171 6.11 -18.08 9.82
N PRO A 172 7.14 -17.92 8.98
CA PRO A 172 6.98 -17.85 7.54
C PRO A 172 6.25 -19.08 6.98
N ILE A 173 5.38 -18.84 6.02
CA ILE A 173 4.74 -19.86 5.18
C ILE A 173 5.13 -19.61 3.72
N GLU A 174 5.07 -20.68 2.93
CA GLU A 174 5.45 -20.59 1.52
C GLU A 174 4.47 -19.69 0.75
N ARG A 175 5.02 -18.85 -0.11
CA ARG A 175 4.27 -18.04 -1.04
C ARG A 175 4.20 -18.76 -2.38
N THR A 176 3.10 -19.47 -2.62
CA THR A 176 2.91 -20.30 -3.81
C THR A 176 2.47 -19.54 -5.06
N ASP A 177 1.90 -18.36 -4.90
CA ASP A 177 1.43 -17.53 -6.02
C ASP A 177 2.58 -16.72 -6.66
N LYS A 178 3.12 -17.25 -7.76
CA LYS A 178 4.21 -16.58 -8.50
C LYS A 178 3.81 -15.21 -9.08
N ARG A 179 2.53 -15.03 -9.41
CA ARG A 179 1.99 -13.75 -9.94
C ARG A 179 1.53 -12.82 -8.82
N LYS A 180 1.70 -13.23 -7.57
CA LYS A 180 1.37 -12.46 -6.37
C LYS A 180 -0.05 -11.87 -6.36
N LYS A 181 -1.00 -12.56 -7.00
CA LYS A 181 -2.42 -12.18 -7.00
C LYS A 181 -3.09 -12.37 -5.64
N SER A 182 -2.55 -13.28 -4.82
CA SER A 182 -3.00 -13.55 -3.46
C SER A 182 -2.04 -12.98 -2.44
N HIS A 183 -2.56 -12.51 -1.32
CA HIS A 183 -1.73 -12.05 -0.19
C HIS A 183 -1.18 -13.20 0.66
N LYS A 184 -1.59 -14.48 0.39
CA LYS A 184 -1.12 -15.64 1.16
C LYS A 184 0.41 -15.72 1.13
N GLY A 185 1.01 -15.84 2.31
CA GLY A 185 2.46 -15.96 2.46
C GLY A 185 3.26 -14.67 2.25
N PHE A 186 2.58 -13.54 1.97
CA PHE A 186 3.28 -12.25 1.94
C PHE A 186 3.77 -11.87 3.34
N ASP A 187 5.05 -11.59 3.47
CA ASP A 187 5.69 -11.17 4.72
C ASP A 187 6.21 -9.74 4.61
N PHE A 188 5.52 -8.80 5.27
CA PHE A 188 5.93 -7.39 5.29
C PHE A 188 7.36 -7.18 5.87
N ARG A 189 7.85 -8.10 6.71
CA ARG A 189 9.20 -8.07 7.26
C ARG A 189 10.26 -8.39 6.19
N TRP A 190 9.89 -9.22 5.19
CA TRP A 190 10.72 -9.43 4.00
C TRP A 190 10.77 -8.14 3.16
N LEU A 191 9.60 -7.51 2.89
CA LEU A 191 9.55 -6.25 2.16
C LEU A 191 10.38 -5.15 2.86
N ARG A 192 10.27 -5.05 4.18
CA ARG A 192 11.07 -4.15 5.00
C ARG A 192 12.57 -4.27 4.67
N ARG A 193 13.09 -5.51 4.63
CA ARG A 193 14.51 -5.76 4.27
C ARG A 193 14.84 -5.37 2.82
N GLN A 194 13.89 -5.48 1.88
CA GLN A 194 14.13 -5.00 0.50
C GLN A 194 14.19 -3.47 0.47
N VAL A 195 13.27 -2.78 1.14
CA VAL A 195 13.29 -1.31 1.26
C VAL A 195 14.62 -0.84 1.89
N GLU A 196 15.09 -1.49 2.95
CA GLU A 196 16.35 -1.15 3.63
C GLU A 196 17.60 -1.28 2.76
N ARG A 197 17.54 -1.95 1.61
CA ARG A 197 18.69 -2.02 0.68
C ARG A 197 19.01 -0.67 0.03
N ARG A 198 18.01 0.16 -0.20
CA ARG A 198 18.14 1.45 -0.90
C ARG A 198 17.76 2.66 -0.05
N PHE A 199 16.97 2.44 1.00
CA PHE A 199 16.41 3.47 1.87
C PHE A 199 16.82 3.27 3.32
N VAL A 200 16.65 4.34 4.10
CA VAL A 200 16.68 4.30 5.55
C VAL A 200 15.25 4.46 6.04
N ILE A 201 14.70 3.45 6.71
CA ILE A 201 13.38 3.55 7.33
C ILE A 201 13.50 4.48 8.52
N VAL A 202 12.75 5.58 8.50
CA VAL A 202 12.77 6.61 9.54
C VAL A 202 11.62 6.46 10.51
N GLU A 203 10.54 5.80 10.07
CA GLU A 203 9.37 5.55 10.89
C GLU A 203 8.64 4.30 10.40
N GLU A 204 8.15 3.50 11.35
CA GLU A 204 7.24 2.38 11.09
C GLU A 204 5.97 2.56 11.91
N ARG A 205 4.84 2.26 11.31
CA ARG A 205 3.52 2.26 11.96
C ARG A 205 2.74 1.03 11.59
N THR A 206 1.81 0.67 12.45
CA THR A 206 0.80 -0.35 12.16
C THR A 206 -0.60 0.21 12.31
N SER A 207 -1.56 -0.34 11.60
CA SER A 207 -2.96 0.10 11.59
C SER A 207 -3.90 -1.12 11.72
N PRO A 208 -5.08 -0.96 12.34
CA PRO A 208 -5.71 0.29 12.80
C PRO A 208 -5.27 0.74 14.20
N PHE A 209 -4.54 -0.06 14.96
CA PHE A 209 -4.20 0.20 16.36
C PHE A 209 -2.72 0.49 16.53
N ALA A 210 -2.32 1.74 16.29
CA ALA A 210 -0.91 2.15 16.29
C ALA A 210 -0.16 1.87 17.62
N ALA A 211 -0.87 1.82 18.76
CA ALA A 211 -0.29 1.51 20.07
C ALA A 211 -0.11 -0.01 20.31
N LEU A 212 -0.68 -0.86 19.46
CA LEU A 212 -0.60 -2.31 19.62
C LEU A 212 0.51 -2.88 18.73
N PRO A 213 1.09 -4.03 19.13
CA PRO A 213 2.10 -4.68 18.32
C PRO A 213 1.53 -5.15 16.97
N TRP A 214 2.43 -5.34 15.98
CA TRP A 214 2.06 -5.67 14.60
C TRP A 214 1.15 -6.91 14.47
N TRP A 215 1.29 -7.91 15.34
CA TRP A 215 0.51 -9.15 15.29
C TRP A 215 -0.97 -8.99 15.71
N LEU A 216 -1.34 -7.82 16.23
CA LEU A 216 -2.73 -7.38 16.49
C LEU A 216 -3.22 -6.36 15.44
N ASN A 217 -2.41 -6.07 14.44
CA ASN A 217 -2.74 -5.13 13.39
C ASN A 217 -2.91 -5.81 12.02
N SER A 218 -3.55 -5.11 11.10
CA SER A 218 -3.88 -5.65 9.78
C SER A 218 -3.05 -5.05 8.65
N GLN A 219 -2.29 -3.99 8.94
CA GLN A 219 -1.51 -3.24 7.97
C GLN A 219 -0.21 -2.74 8.60
N ALA A 220 0.87 -2.80 7.83
CA ALA A 220 2.15 -2.18 8.12
C ALA A 220 2.38 -0.98 7.20
N MET A 221 2.97 0.08 7.74
CA MET A 221 3.34 1.30 7.04
C MET A 221 4.81 1.58 7.31
N MET A 222 5.57 1.85 6.27
CA MET A 222 6.98 2.20 6.32
C MET A 222 7.18 3.57 5.70
N ILE A 223 7.81 4.47 6.43
CA ILE A 223 8.23 5.78 5.94
C ILE A 223 9.75 5.74 5.86
N ALA A 224 10.28 6.01 4.67
CA ALA A 224 11.69 5.88 4.40
C ALA A 224 12.22 7.10 3.65
N ARG A 225 13.50 7.41 3.83
CA ARG A 225 14.26 8.36 3.03
C ARG A 225 15.34 7.63 2.24
N ARG A 226 15.74 8.19 1.10
CA ARG A 226 16.88 7.63 0.36
C ARG A 226 18.18 7.67 1.18
N ARG A 227 19.07 6.76 0.89
CA ARG A 227 20.40 6.71 1.52
C ARG A 227 21.30 7.85 1.04
#